data_3cf7cb72ac58b89a0aab5848e78a70d8
#
_entry.id   3cf7cb72ac58b89a0aab5848e78a70d8
#
_cell.length_a   1.000
_cell.length_b   1.000
_cell.length_c   1.000
_cell.angle_alpha   90.00
_cell.angle_beta   90.00
_cell.angle_gamma   90.00
#
_symmetry.space_group_name_H-M   'P 1'
#
loop_
_entity.id
_entity.type
_entity.pdbx_description
1 polymer ?
#
loop_
_entity_poly.entity_id
_entity_poly.type
_entity_poly.pdbx_seq_one_letter_code
_entity_poly.pdbx_strand_id
1 'polypeptide(L)'
;MYIICLTFDFDGLSGFISRGQVGPSWISRGEFGPRVGVPRLIELFRKYDIRTSWYVPGHTIETFPAAVTAVIAAGHELAHHGWTHRPPASLSAQDEERELARANESIRKICGHYARGYRSPSWDLSPHSVKLFLKYGFAYDSSMMGGDYTPYYARQGDVIELEQPAKFGTESALVEMPIHWSTDDSPHYEFVRAETSLRQGLKNAHHVEQNWVDDFRYMRETVKWGVLTYTCHPFISGRGHRIMVLERMIQQLKNEGAVFMRVDEAADEFRRRQPQDQPQFFPLN
;
A
#
# COMPACT_ATOMS: atom_id res chain seq x y z
N MET A 1 -14.74 8.78 -14.20
CA MET A 1 -14.24 9.12 -12.85
C MET A 1 -12.89 8.48 -12.69
N TYR A 2 -11.90 9.26 -12.32
CA TYR A 2 -10.50 8.82 -12.19
C TYR A 2 -10.10 8.96 -10.73
N ILE A 3 -9.95 7.83 -10.06
CA ILE A 3 -9.70 7.75 -8.62
C ILE A 3 -8.20 7.70 -8.38
N ILE A 4 -7.74 8.49 -7.43
CA ILE A 4 -6.39 8.41 -6.87
C ILE A 4 -6.47 7.89 -5.44
N CYS A 5 -5.82 6.76 -5.20
CA CYS A 5 -5.55 6.26 -3.87
C CYS A 5 -4.13 6.65 -3.47
N LEU A 6 -3.98 7.68 -2.66
CA LEU A 6 -2.70 8.03 -2.08
C LEU A 6 -2.52 7.22 -0.80
N THR A 7 -1.52 6.36 -0.75
CA THR A 7 -1.34 5.38 0.32
C THR A 7 0.00 5.51 1.02
N PHE A 8 0.05 5.06 2.27
CA PHE A 8 1.25 5.15 3.11
C PHE A 8 1.54 3.82 3.79
N ASP A 9 2.70 3.24 3.49
CA ASP A 9 3.24 2.12 4.22
C ASP A 9 4.01 2.69 5.43
N PHE A 10 3.37 2.62 6.60
CA PHE A 10 3.88 3.25 7.82
C PHE A 10 4.69 2.25 8.65
N ASP A 11 5.83 1.85 8.12
CA ASP A 11 6.69 0.82 8.68
C ASP A 11 7.29 1.17 10.05
N GLY A 12 7.53 2.44 10.32
CA GLY A 12 8.22 2.85 11.54
C GLY A 12 9.60 2.19 11.65
N LEU A 13 9.77 1.37 12.70
CA LEU A 13 11.00 0.61 12.92
C LEU A 13 10.95 -0.79 12.30
N SER A 14 9.75 -1.32 12.01
CA SER A 14 9.57 -2.73 11.71
C SER A 14 10.32 -3.19 10.47
N GLY A 15 10.37 -2.36 9.42
CA GLY A 15 11.13 -2.65 8.21
C GLY A 15 12.66 -2.74 8.44
N PHE A 16 13.21 -2.03 9.43
CA PHE A 16 14.62 -2.15 9.80
C PHE A 16 14.87 -3.36 10.70
N ILE A 17 14.02 -3.56 11.69
CA ILE A 17 14.13 -4.69 12.65
C ILE A 17 14.04 -6.04 11.93
N SER A 18 13.14 -6.18 10.97
CA SER A 18 12.97 -7.42 10.20
C SER A 18 14.23 -7.82 9.41
N ARG A 19 15.10 -6.85 9.10
CA ARG A 19 16.38 -7.05 8.45
C ARG A 19 17.57 -7.09 9.43
N GLY A 20 17.33 -7.15 10.74
CA GLY A 20 18.39 -7.13 11.76
C GLY A 20 19.09 -5.78 11.94
N GLN A 21 18.56 -4.70 11.38
CA GLN A 21 19.14 -3.36 11.43
C GLN A 21 18.65 -2.62 12.69
N VAL A 22 19.25 -2.93 13.83
CA VAL A 22 18.83 -2.44 15.16
C VAL A 22 19.79 -1.39 15.76
N GLY A 23 20.82 -0.98 15.03
CA GLY A 23 21.74 0.07 15.49
C GLY A 23 21.09 1.46 15.52
N PRO A 24 21.64 2.42 16.32
CA PRO A 24 21.03 3.74 16.53
C PRO A 24 20.74 4.51 15.24
N SER A 25 21.59 4.40 14.23
CA SER A 25 21.40 5.10 12.93
C SER A 25 20.15 4.60 12.18
N TRP A 26 19.92 3.29 12.19
CA TRP A 26 18.72 2.69 11.55
C TRP A 26 17.45 3.01 12.34
N ILE A 27 17.53 2.88 13.66
CA ILE A 27 16.41 3.19 14.55
C ILE A 27 15.99 4.66 14.41
N SER A 28 16.93 5.61 14.45
CA SER A 28 16.66 7.04 14.27
C SER A 28 16.05 7.36 12.91
N ARG A 29 16.41 6.61 11.87
CA ARG A 29 15.83 6.73 10.54
C ARG A 29 14.35 6.32 10.52
N GLY A 30 14.02 5.19 11.17
CA GLY A 30 12.64 4.72 11.32
C GLY A 30 11.78 5.65 12.18
N GLU A 31 12.36 6.26 13.23
CA GLU A 31 11.67 7.22 14.10
C GLU A 31 11.26 8.51 13.41
N PHE A 32 11.93 8.89 12.32
CA PHE A 32 11.56 10.08 11.55
C PHE A 32 10.12 10.01 11.04
N GLY A 33 9.66 8.82 10.60
CA GLY A 33 8.30 8.61 10.13
C GLY A 33 7.27 9.06 11.15
N PRO A 34 7.14 8.38 12.31
CA PRO A 34 6.14 8.70 13.32
C PRO A 34 6.32 10.08 13.97
N ARG A 35 7.56 10.55 14.14
CA ARG A 35 7.84 11.80 14.87
C ARG A 35 7.70 13.05 14.02
N VAL A 36 8.02 12.97 12.73
CA VAL A 36 8.10 14.15 11.85
C VAL A 36 7.25 13.96 10.57
N GLY A 37 7.38 12.81 9.92
CA GLY A 37 6.68 12.53 8.65
C GLY A 37 5.18 12.54 8.80
N VAL A 38 4.65 11.76 9.74
CA VAL A 38 3.21 11.62 9.99
C VAL A 38 2.53 12.97 10.27
N PRO A 39 3.00 13.81 11.22
CA PRO A 39 2.39 15.12 11.45
C PRO A 39 2.36 16.01 10.20
N ARG A 40 3.43 16.04 9.43
CA ARG A 40 3.52 16.83 8.19
C ARG A 40 2.53 16.37 7.13
N LEU A 41 2.42 15.05 6.95
CA LEU A 41 1.50 14.46 5.98
C LEU A 41 0.04 14.69 6.36
N ILE A 42 -0.33 14.51 7.62
CA ILE A 42 -1.68 14.80 8.12
C ILE A 42 -2.05 16.28 7.86
N GLU A 43 -1.14 17.20 8.16
CA GLU A 43 -1.39 18.62 7.90
C GLU A 43 -1.57 18.93 6.41
N LEU A 44 -0.76 18.30 5.54
CA LEU A 44 -0.91 18.41 4.08
C LEU A 44 -2.29 17.92 3.64
N PHE A 45 -2.73 16.75 4.11
CA PHE A 45 -4.01 16.17 3.69
C PHE A 45 -5.21 16.96 4.23
N ARG A 46 -5.10 17.48 5.45
CA ARG A 46 -6.09 18.39 6.01
C ARG A 46 -6.24 19.66 5.17
N LYS A 47 -5.13 20.24 4.68
CA LYS A 47 -5.14 21.44 3.82
C LYS A 47 -5.91 21.24 2.54
N TYR A 48 -5.87 20.04 1.95
CA TYR A 48 -6.52 19.73 0.67
C TYR A 48 -7.84 18.94 0.81
N ASP A 49 -8.28 18.70 2.04
CA ASP A 49 -9.46 17.88 2.35
C ASP A 49 -9.44 16.52 1.63
N ILE A 50 -8.35 15.78 1.82
CA ILE A 50 -8.21 14.43 1.26
C ILE A 50 -7.98 13.41 2.36
N ARG A 51 -8.57 12.22 2.18
CA ARG A 51 -8.36 11.07 3.05
C ARG A 51 -7.54 10.03 2.31
N THR A 52 -6.71 9.31 3.04
CA THR A 52 -5.72 8.39 2.51
C THR A 52 -5.78 7.07 3.28
N SER A 53 -5.13 6.01 2.77
CA SER A 53 -5.04 4.71 3.45
C SER A 53 -3.62 4.47 3.96
N TRP A 54 -3.51 3.97 5.18
CA TRP A 54 -2.25 3.73 5.87
C TRP A 54 -2.12 2.26 6.24
N TYR A 55 -1.16 1.59 5.64
CA TYR A 55 -0.83 0.20 5.93
C TYR A 55 0.22 0.17 7.04
N VAL A 56 -0.15 -0.36 8.20
CA VAL A 56 0.67 -0.22 9.40
C VAL A 56 0.95 -1.59 10.01
N PRO A 57 2.24 -1.97 10.16
CA PRO A 57 2.62 -3.18 10.87
C PRO A 57 2.16 -3.15 12.33
N GLY A 58 1.73 -4.28 12.86
CA GLY A 58 1.30 -4.38 14.27
C GLY A 58 2.37 -3.91 15.26
N HIS A 59 3.63 -4.18 14.98
CA HIS A 59 4.76 -3.69 15.77
C HIS A 59 4.82 -2.15 15.79
N THR A 60 4.56 -1.49 14.67
CA THR A 60 4.54 -0.03 14.59
C THR A 60 3.36 0.56 15.35
N ILE A 61 2.19 -0.09 15.29
CA ILE A 61 1.00 0.30 16.08
C ILE A 61 1.32 0.32 17.58
N GLU A 62 1.95 -0.74 18.07
CA GLU A 62 2.27 -0.88 19.50
C GLU A 62 3.45 0.00 19.93
N THR A 63 4.38 0.31 19.02
CA THR A 63 5.54 1.16 19.31
C THR A 63 5.20 2.66 19.29
N PHE A 64 4.33 3.08 18.36
CA PHE A 64 3.98 4.49 18.14
C PHE A 64 2.47 4.75 18.17
N PRO A 65 1.76 4.33 19.24
CA PRO A 65 0.30 4.40 19.28
C PRO A 65 -0.24 5.83 19.11
N ALA A 66 0.45 6.84 19.61
CA ALA A 66 0.02 8.23 19.46
C ALA A 66 0.03 8.72 18.00
N ALA A 67 1.04 8.33 17.21
CA ALA A 67 1.12 8.69 15.79
C ALA A 67 0.03 7.97 14.99
N VAL A 68 -0.22 6.68 15.30
CA VAL A 68 -1.29 5.90 14.65
C VAL A 68 -2.67 6.46 15.01
N THR A 69 -2.90 6.79 16.27
CA THR A 69 -4.16 7.45 16.71
C THR A 69 -4.39 8.78 15.98
N ALA A 70 -3.33 9.58 15.75
CA ALA A 70 -3.45 10.81 14.98
C ALA A 70 -3.88 10.59 13.53
N VAL A 71 -3.38 9.53 12.87
CA VAL A 71 -3.82 9.11 11.53
C VAL A 71 -5.30 8.77 11.52
N ILE A 72 -5.77 7.96 12.47
CA ILE A 72 -7.18 7.57 12.59
C ILE A 72 -8.07 8.79 12.88
N ALA A 73 -7.66 9.64 13.81
CA ALA A 73 -8.41 10.84 14.20
C ALA A 73 -8.55 11.87 13.06
N ALA A 74 -7.62 11.86 12.09
CA ALA A 74 -7.70 12.65 10.86
C ALA A 74 -8.62 12.04 9.78
N GLY A 75 -9.29 10.92 10.06
CA GLY A 75 -10.24 10.26 9.14
C GLY A 75 -9.61 9.38 8.07
N HIS A 76 -8.31 9.09 8.18
CA HIS A 76 -7.63 8.16 7.29
C HIS A 76 -7.97 6.70 7.64
N GLU A 77 -7.87 5.82 6.65
CA GLU A 77 -7.99 4.38 6.86
C GLU A 77 -6.72 3.82 7.51
N LEU A 78 -6.89 2.94 8.50
CA LEU A 78 -5.84 2.08 9.01
C LEU A 78 -6.04 0.67 8.46
N ALA A 79 -5.09 0.20 7.66
CA ALA A 79 -5.07 -1.10 7.02
C ALA A 79 -3.88 -1.95 7.51
N HIS A 80 -3.91 -3.23 7.22
CA HIS A 80 -2.98 -4.22 7.73
C HIS A 80 -1.69 -4.30 6.90
N HIS A 81 -0.51 -4.42 7.57
CA HIS A 81 0.81 -4.55 6.92
C HIS A 81 1.73 -5.57 7.62
N GLY A 82 1.18 -6.74 7.97
CA GLY A 82 1.94 -7.74 8.75
C GLY A 82 2.20 -7.31 10.19
N TRP A 83 3.06 -8.08 10.89
CA TRP A 83 3.46 -7.76 12.27
C TRP A 83 4.80 -6.99 12.30
N THR A 84 5.88 -7.58 11.79
CA THR A 84 7.24 -7.00 11.79
C THR A 84 7.78 -6.72 10.39
N HIS A 85 6.92 -6.51 9.41
CA HIS A 85 7.30 -6.27 8.03
C HIS A 85 8.12 -7.43 7.40
N ARG A 86 7.85 -8.68 7.81
CA ARG A 86 8.39 -9.86 7.13
C ARG A 86 7.49 -10.23 5.95
N PRO A 87 8.05 -10.40 4.73
CA PRO A 87 7.25 -10.82 3.58
C PRO A 87 6.60 -12.18 3.82
N PRO A 88 5.29 -12.35 3.57
CA PRO A 88 4.60 -13.64 3.67
C PRO A 88 5.31 -14.79 2.95
N ALA A 89 5.85 -14.54 1.75
CA ALA A 89 6.61 -15.54 1.00
C ALA A 89 7.82 -16.14 1.75
N SER A 90 8.34 -15.42 2.77
CA SER A 90 9.45 -15.89 3.61
C SER A 90 9.00 -16.68 4.85
N LEU A 91 7.69 -16.85 5.05
CA LEU A 91 7.11 -17.45 6.24
C LEU A 91 6.53 -18.84 5.95
N SER A 92 6.47 -19.68 6.98
CA SER A 92 5.60 -20.85 6.92
C SER A 92 4.13 -20.41 6.99
N ALA A 93 3.21 -21.22 6.46
CA ALA A 93 1.77 -20.92 6.54
C ALA A 93 1.29 -20.63 7.96
N GLN A 94 1.83 -21.37 8.95
CA GLN A 94 1.49 -21.18 10.36
C GLN A 94 2.05 -19.85 10.91
N ASP A 95 3.26 -19.46 10.53
CA ASP A 95 3.87 -18.20 10.96
C ASP A 95 3.19 -17.01 10.31
N GLU A 96 2.85 -17.10 9.03
CA GLU A 96 2.08 -16.10 8.32
C GLU A 96 0.73 -15.84 9.00
N GLU A 97 -0.03 -16.90 9.28
CA GLU A 97 -1.30 -16.78 9.98
C GLU A 97 -1.15 -16.18 11.38
N ARG A 98 -0.10 -16.58 12.12
CA ARG A 98 0.17 -16.04 13.45
C ARG A 98 0.48 -14.53 13.42
N GLU A 99 1.31 -14.07 12.46
CA GLU A 99 1.63 -12.65 12.30
C GLU A 99 0.41 -11.84 11.86
N LEU A 100 -0.38 -12.38 10.92
CA LEU A 100 -1.61 -11.76 10.47
C LEU A 100 -2.60 -11.59 11.63
N ALA A 101 -2.87 -12.65 12.37
CA ALA A 101 -3.81 -12.61 13.49
C ALA A 101 -3.36 -11.62 14.58
N ARG A 102 -2.06 -11.61 14.90
CA ARG A 102 -1.48 -10.71 15.92
C ARG A 102 -1.61 -9.25 15.52
N ALA A 103 -1.26 -8.91 14.30
CA ALA A 103 -1.35 -7.53 13.81
C ALA A 103 -2.81 -7.07 13.70
N ASN A 104 -3.70 -7.94 13.25
CA ASN A 104 -5.12 -7.63 13.15
C ASN A 104 -5.76 -7.36 14.54
N GLU A 105 -5.28 -8.06 15.58
CA GLU A 105 -5.71 -7.78 16.96
C GLU A 105 -5.17 -6.41 17.46
N SER A 106 -3.95 -6.01 17.08
CA SER A 106 -3.44 -4.68 17.42
C SER A 106 -4.26 -3.58 16.73
N ILE A 107 -4.67 -3.79 15.48
CA ILE A 107 -5.57 -2.89 14.76
C ILE A 107 -6.93 -2.81 15.45
N ARG A 108 -7.53 -3.95 15.82
CA ARG A 108 -8.81 -3.99 16.53
C ARG A 108 -8.77 -3.21 17.84
N LYS A 109 -7.70 -3.32 18.61
CA LYS A 109 -7.53 -2.60 19.88
C LYS A 109 -7.51 -1.09 19.70
N ILE A 110 -6.87 -0.57 18.66
CA ILE A 110 -6.72 0.88 18.45
C ILE A 110 -7.88 1.48 17.65
N CYS A 111 -8.50 0.74 16.71
CA CYS A 111 -9.60 1.20 15.84
C CYS A 111 -10.99 0.83 16.37
N GLY A 112 -11.11 -0.17 17.24
CA GLY A 112 -12.38 -0.76 17.64
C GLY A 112 -12.95 -1.80 16.66
N HIS A 113 -12.31 -1.99 15.50
CA HIS A 113 -12.69 -2.97 14.47
C HIS A 113 -11.45 -3.58 13.81
N TYR A 114 -11.61 -4.72 13.15
CA TYR A 114 -10.56 -5.34 12.35
C TYR A 114 -10.29 -4.56 11.05
N ALA A 115 -9.09 -4.73 10.48
CA ALA A 115 -8.75 -4.13 9.21
C ALA A 115 -9.65 -4.63 8.08
N ARG A 116 -10.04 -3.73 7.19
CA ARG A 116 -10.76 -4.10 5.96
C ARG A 116 -9.81 -4.47 4.82
N GLY A 117 -8.64 -3.90 4.81
CA GLY A 117 -7.64 -4.08 3.77
C GLY A 117 -6.31 -4.60 4.27
N TYR A 118 -5.59 -5.25 3.36
CA TYR A 118 -4.26 -5.76 3.56
C TYR A 118 -3.32 -5.23 2.48
N ARG A 119 -2.06 -5.02 2.84
CA ARG A 119 -0.93 -4.90 1.92
C ARG A 119 0.23 -5.72 2.48
N SER A 120 0.84 -6.54 1.63
CA SER A 120 1.97 -7.36 2.02
C SER A 120 3.24 -6.53 2.23
N PRO A 121 4.00 -6.77 3.29
CA PRO A 121 5.38 -6.35 3.35
C PRO A 121 6.16 -6.75 2.10
N SER A 122 6.86 -5.79 1.49
CA SER A 122 7.59 -5.97 0.24
C SER A 122 6.75 -6.46 -0.96
N TRP A 123 5.41 -6.42 -0.84
CA TRP A 123 4.44 -6.87 -1.85
C TRP A 123 4.65 -8.32 -2.30
N ASP A 124 5.12 -9.16 -1.38
CA ASP A 124 5.52 -10.53 -1.67
C ASP A 124 4.64 -11.51 -0.88
N LEU A 125 3.63 -12.04 -1.57
CA LEU A 125 2.62 -12.94 -1.02
C LEU A 125 3.11 -14.40 -1.06
N SER A 126 2.63 -15.20 -0.11
CA SER A 126 2.78 -16.66 -0.12
C SER A 126 1.66 -17.33 -0.92
N PRO A 127 1.80 -18.61 -1.28
CA PRO A 127 0.69 -19.38 -1.85
C PRO A 127 -0.54 -19.51 -0.92
N HIS A 128 -0.41 -19.16 0.35
CA HIS A 128 -1.48 -19.25 1.36
C HIS A 128 -2.18 -17.93 1.62
N SER A 129 -1.60 -16.80 1.22
CA SER A 129 -2.03 -15.45 1.58
C SER A 129 -3.49 -15.16 1.25
N VAL A 130 -3.91 -15.38 0.00
CA VAL A 130 -5.30 -15.10 -0.42
C VAL A 130 -6.31 -15.89 0.39
N LYS A 131 -6.02 -17.18 0.67
CA LYS A 131 -6.87 -18.02 1.51
C LYS A 131 -6.97 -17.48 2.95
N LEU A 132 -5.87 -17.00 3.51
CA LEU A 132 -5.84 -16.40 4.83
C LEU A 132 -6.62 -15.08 4.85
N PHE A 133 -6.48 -14.25 3.84
CA PHE A 133 -7.22 -12.98 3.76
C PHE A 133 -8.73 -13.22 3.75
N LEU A 134 -9.20 -14.18 2.98
CA LEU A 134 -10.62 -14.57 2.97
C LEU A 134 -11.06 -15.14 4.32
N LYS A 135 -10.24 -15.98 4.96
CA LYS A 135 -10.52 -16.54 6.29
C LYS A 135 -10.69 -15.45 7.35
N TYR A 136 -9.89 -14.39 7.28
CA TYR A 136 -9.93 -13.28 8.23
C TYR A 136 -10.86 -12.14 7.81
N GLY A 137 -11.59 -12.29 6.70
CA GLY A 137 -12.62 -11.36 6.27
C GLY A 137 -12.11 -10.05 5.69
N PHE A 138 -10.88 -10.04 5.15
CA PHE A 138 -10.40 -8.87 4.42
C PHE A 138 -11.26 -8.63 3.18
N ALA A 139 -11.61 -7.37 2.98
CA ALA A 139 -12.38 -6.95 1.83
C ALA A 139 -11.51 -6.76 0.59
N TYR A 140 -10.28 -6.30 0.76
CA TYR A 140 -9.35 -6.09 -0.34
C TYR A 140 -7.91 -6.38 0.07
N ASP A 141 -7.09 -6.69 -0.93
CA ASP A 141 -5.62 -6.68 -0.89
C ASP A 141 -5.08 -5.59 -1.83
N SER A 142 -3.86 -5.14 -1.61
CA SER A 142 -3.16 -4.18 -2.46
C SER A 142 -1.68 -4.55 -2.52
N SER A 143 -1.40 -5.77 -3.05
CA SER A 143 -0.05 -6.33 -3.09
C SER A 143 0.35 -6.83 -4.48
N MET A 144 -0.62 -7.05 -5.39
CA MET A 144 -0.36 -7.66 -6.69
C MET A 144 -0.38 -6.63 -7.82
N MET A 145 0.26 -6.99 -8.94
CA MET A 145 0.55 -6.10 -10.08
C MET A 145 -0.09 -6.61 -11.38
N GLY A 146 -1.22 -7.32 -11.27
CA GLY A 146 -1.91 -7.90 -12.42
C GLY A 146 -2.73 -6.90 -13.26
N GLY A 147 -2.78 -5.65 -12.86
CA GLY A 147 -3.43 -4.56 -13.59
C GLY A 147 -2.80 -3.22 -13.25
N ASP A 148 -3.04 -2.20 -14.09
CA ASP A 148 -2.55 -0.84 -13.86
C ASP A 148 -3.61 0.01 -13.15
N TYR A 149 -4.77 0.17 -13.80
CA TYR A 149 -5.80 1.13 -13.39
C TYR A 149 -7.15 0.48 -13.08
N THR A 150 -7.25 -0.83 -13.28
CA THR A 150 -8.50 -1.54 -13.04
C THR A 150 -8.31 -2.56 -11.92
N PRO A 151 -8.98 -2.39 -10.76
CA PRO A 151 -9.05 -3.42 -9.75
C PRO A 151 -9.65 -4.71 -10.31
N TYR A 152 -9.34 -5.84 -9.69
CA TYR A 152 -9.83 -7.14 -10.12
C TYR A 152 -10.08 -8.07 -8.92
N TYR A 153 -10.74 -9.20 -9.13
CA TYR A 153 -10.91 -10.20 -8.08
C TYR A 153 -9.70 -11.15 -8.07
N ALA A 154 -9.06 -11.29 -6.91
CA ALA A 154 -7.93 -12.17 -6.72
C ALA A 154 -8.33 -13.64 -6.93
N ARG A 155 -7.47 -14.41 -7.59
CA ARG A 155 -7.71 -15.84 -7.82
C ARG A 155 -7.17 -16.71 -6.71
N GLN A 156 -7.71 -17.91 -6.61
CA GLN A 156 -7.21 -19.01 -5.78
C GLN A 156 -7.03 -20.25 -6.64
N GLY A 157 -6.03 -21.09 -6.30
CA GLY A 157 -5.81 -22.37 -6.93
C GLY A 157 -5.09 -22.29 -8.26
N ASP A 158 -4.35 -21.24 -8.54
CA ASP A 158 -3.42 -21.18 -9.66
C ASP A 158 -2.40 -22.33 -9.52
N VAL A 159 -2.16 -23.07 -10.61
CA VAL A 159 -1.14 -24.12 -10.70
C VAL A 159 -0.06 -23.63 -11.66
N ILE A 160 1.10 -23.36 -11.10
CA ILE A 160 2.25 -22.82 -11.82
C ILE A 160 3.40 -23.81 -11.69
N GLU A 161 3.76 -24.44 -12.80
CA GLU A 161 4.82 -25.42 -12.89
C GLU A 161 5.81 -25.02 -13.98
N LEU A 162 7.09 -25.35 -13.80
CA LEU A 162 8.14 -24.95 -14.73
C LEU A 162 7.94 -25.55 -16.14
N GLU A 163 7.53 -26.81 -16.19
CA GLU A 163 7.47 -27.59 -17.44
C GLU A 163 6.08 -27.61 -18.10
N GLN A 164 5.11 -26.90 -17.54
CA GLN A 164 3.73 -26.88 -18.03
C GLN A 164 3.22 -25.44 -18.17
N PRO A 165 2.31 -25.19 -19.12
CA PRO A 165 1.59 -23.93 -19.15
C PRO A 165 0.85 -23.68 -17.82
N ALA A 166 0.84 -22.42 -17.36
CA ALA A 166 0.11 -22.03 -16.16
C ALA A 166 -1.40 -22.36 -16.30
N LYS A 167 -1.99 -22.90 -15.24
CA LYS A 167 -3.44 -23.10 -15.14
C LYS A 167 -3.96 -22.13 -14.09
N PHE A 168 -4.73 -21.14 -14.53
CA PHE A 168 -5.33 -20.18 -13.63
C PHE A 168 -6.52 -20.78 -12.87
N GLY A 169 -6.59 -20.50 -11.59
CA GLY A 169 -7.66 -20.90 -10.71
C GLY A 169 -8.92 -20.04 -10.85
N THR A 170 -9.73 -20.02 -9.81
CA THR A 170 -11.01 -19.30 -9.80
C THR A 170 -10.90 -17.98 -9.04
N GLU A 171 -11.66 -16.99 -9.48
CA GLU A 171 -11.81 -15.72 -8.77
C GLU A 171 -12.43 -15.92 -7.38
N SER A 172 -11.96 -15.16 -6.42
CA SER A 172 -12.46 -15.12 -5.06
C SER A 172 -13.22 -13.81 -4.77
N ALA A 173 -13.81 -13.66 -3.60
CA ALA A 173 -14.46 -12.42 -3.20
C ALA A 173 -13.49 -11.29 -2.79
N LEU A 174 -12.17 -11.57 -2.77
CA LEU A 174 -11.15 -10.60 -2.43
C LEU A 174 -10.88 -9.66 -3.62
N VAL A 175 -11.06 -8.38 -3.43
CA VAL A 175 -10.67 -7.38 -4.44
C VAL A 175 -9.18 -7.11 -4.35
N GLU A 176 -8.50 -7.17 -5.47
CA GLU A 176 -7.13 -6.66 -5.61
C GLU A 176 -7.17 -5.22 -6.11
N MET A 177 -6.53 -4.34 -5.35
CA MET A 177 -6.31 -2.93 -5.68
C MET A 177 -4.90 -2.77 -6.22
N PRO A 178 -4.69 -2.73 -7.55
CA PRO A 178 -3.38 -2.86 -8.15
C PRO A 178 -2.39 -1.81 -7.70
N ILE A 179 -1.15 -2.22 -7.60
CA ILE A 179 0.00 -1.39 -7.28
C ILE A 179 1.13 -1.66 -8.28
N HIS A 180 2.13 -0.79 -8.31
CA HIS A 180 3.31 -1.01 -9.13
C HIS A 180 4.54 -0.34 -8.52
N TRP A 181 5.71 -0.95 -8.66
CA TRP A 181 6.96 -0.41 -8.11
C TRP A 181 7.32 0.99 -8.65
N SER A 182 6.87 1.36 -9.86
CA SER A 182 7.11 2.70 -10.40
C SER A 182 6.30 3.79 -9.69
N THR A 183 5.19 3.44 -9.02
CA THR A 183 4.35 4.36 -8.24
C THR A 183 4.61 4.29 -6.74
N ASP A 184 5.69 3.63 -6.33
CA ASP A 184 6.20 3.57 -4.95
C ASP A 184 7.38 4.52 -4.76
N ASP A 185 7.40 5.29 -3.67
CA ASP A 185 8.47 6.22 -3.37
C ASP A 185 9.80 5.53 -2.98
N SER A 186 9.74 4.30 -2.47
CA SER A 186 10.91 3.59 -1.96
C SER A 186 11.94 3.26 -3.05
N PRO A 187 11.60 2.70 -4.23
CA PRO A 187 12.57 2.46 -5.29
C PRO A 187 13.22 3.74 -5.83
N HIS A 188 12.51 4.86 -5.76
CA HIS A 188 13.00 6.14 -6.27
C HIS A 188 13.89 6.88 -5.29
N TYR A 189 13.58 6.85 -4.00
CA TYR A 189 14.18 7.75 -3.02
C TYR A 189 15.03 7.07 -1.96
N GLU A 190 14.85 5.74 -1.78
CA GLU A 190 15.53 5.03 -0.71
C GLU A 190 16.99 4.74 -1.09
N PHE A 191 17.91 5.29 -0.29
CA PHE A 191 19.32 4.98 -0.38
C PHE A 191 19.70 4.01 0.74
N VAL A 192 20.20 2.83 0.37
CA VAL A 192 20.69 1.82 1.32
C VAL A 192 22.10 1.43 0.92
N ARG A 193 23.02 1.59 1.85
CA ARG A 193 24.38 1.05 1.76
C ARG A 193 24.55 -0.04 2.81
N ALA A 194 24.71 -1.27 2.38
CA ALA A 194 25.00 -2.43 3.20
C ALA A 194 26.25 -3.14 2.64
N GLU A 195 26.84 -4.06 3.42
CA GLU A 195 28.07 -4.77 3.00
C GLU A 195 27.91 -5.47 1.66
N THR A 196 26.74 -6.05 1.41
CA THR A 196 26.48 -6.87 0.21
C THR A 196 25.52 -6.23 -0.79
N SER A 197 25.00 -5.04 -0.51
CA SER A 197 24.02 -4.40 -1.37
C SER A 197 24.13 -2.88 -1.35
N LEU A 198 23.93 -2.27 -2.52
CA LEU A 198 23.83 -0.84 -2.69
C LEU A 198 22.52 -0.52 -3.44
N ARG A 199 21.57 0.10 -2.76
CA ARG A 199 20.38 0.66 -3.41
C ARG A 199 20.64 2.14 -3.67
N GLN A 200 20.73 2.51 -4.94
CA GLN A 200 20.99 3.87 -5.41
C GLN A 200 19.69 4.65 -5.61
N GLY A 201 18.99 4.96 -4.54
CA GLY A 201 17.83 5.87 -4.61
C GLY A 201 18.24 7.33 -4.83
N LEU A 202 17.56 8.25 -4.13
CA LEU A 202 17.81 9.69 -4.19
C LEU A 202 17.61 10.30 -5.59
N LYS A 203 16.66 9.76 -6.35
CA LYS A 203 16.24 10.34 -7.65
C LYS A 203 15.76 11.78 -7.47
N ASN A 204 15.88 12.57 -8.52
CA ASN A 204 15.31 13.90 -8.54
C ASN A 204 13.78 13.83 -8.37
N ALA A 205 13.26 14.48 -7.34
CA ALA A 205 11.85 14.37 -6.96
C ALA A 205 10.90 14.96 -8.02
N HIS A 206 11.34 15.95 -8.82
CA HIS A 206 10.54 16.48 -9.93
C HIS A 206 10.40 15.47 -11.09
N HIS A 207 11.42 14.66 -11.36
CA HIS A 207 11.30 13.62 -12.39
C HIS A 207 10.32 12.53 -11.95
N VAL A 208 10.31 12.17 -10.66
CA VAL A 208 9.34 11.21 -10.12
C VAL A 208 7.92 11.79 -10.17
N GLU A 209 7.76 13.06 -9.75
CA GLU A 209 6.49 13.80 -9.85
C GLU A 209 5.96 13.77 -11.28
N GLN A 210 6.80 14.06 -12.29
CA GLN A 210 6.42 14.05 -13.68
C GLN A 210 5.95 12.67 -14.15
N ASN A 211 6.70 11.61 -13.82
CA ASN A 211 6.32 10.24 -14.17
C ASN A 211 4.96 9.85 -13.57
N TRP A 212 4.73 10.20 -12.30
CA TRP A 212 3.48 9.89 -11.62
C TRP A 212 2.27 10.66 -12.17
N VAL A 213 2.48 11.91 -12.55
CA VAL A 213 1.44 12.71 -13.23
C VAL A 213 1.14 12.18 -14.63
N ASP A 214 2.16 11.80 -15.38
CA ASP A 214 1.99 11.24 -16.72
C ASP A 214 1.26 9.89 -16.70
N ASP A 215 1.49 9.06 -15.66
CA ASP A 215 0.75 7.82 -15.44
C ASP A 215 -0.75 8.08 -15.21
N PHE A 216 -1.09 9.09 -14.41
CA PHE A 216 -2.48 9.54 -14.25
C PHE A 216 -3.10 10.04 -15.57
N ARG A 217 -2.34 10.79 -16.37
CA ARG A 217 -2.82 11.27 -17.68
C ARG A 217 -3.08 10.13 -18.64
N TYR A 218 -2.17 9.16 -18.69
CA TYR A 218 -2.35 7.97 -19.50
C TYR A 218 -3.61 7.18 -19.07
N MET A 219 -3.84 6.99 -17.77
CA MET A 219 -5.09 6.42 -17.26
C MET A 219 -6.32 7.16 -17.81
N ARG A 220 -6.31 8.50 -17.79
CA ARG A 220 -7.44 9.31 -18.28
C ARG A 220 -7.69 9.16 -19.78
N GLU A 221 -6.64 8.94 -20.56
CA GLU A 221 -6.73 8.77 -22.02
C GLU A 221 -7.19 7.37 -22.42
N THR A 222 -6.87 6.36 -21.62
CA THR A 222 -7.04 4.94 -21.99
C THR A 222 -8.24 4.26 -21.38
N VAL A 223 -8.70 4.68 -20.20
CA VAL A 223 -9.84 4.04 -19.53
C VAL A 223 -10.96 5.04 -19.25
N LYS A 224 -12.22 4.57 -19.25
CA LYS A 224 -13.38 5.39 -18.90
C LYS A 224 -13.55 5.60 -17.39
N TRP A 225 -13.02 4.68 -16.62
CA TRP A 225 -12.99 4.66 -15.17
C TRP A 225 -11.74 3.93 -14.72
N GLY A 226 -11.06 4.43 -13.70
CA GLY A 226 -9.86 3.78 -13.19
C GLY A 226 -9.50 4.23 -11.78
N VAL A 227 -8.66 3.43 -11.14
CA VAL A 227 -8.04 3.69 -9.84
C VAL A 227 -6.53 3.59 -10.01
N LEU A 228 -5.81 4.65 -9.66
CA LEU A 228 -4.34 4.66 -9.64
C LEU A 228 -3.88 4.79 -8.19
N THR A 229 -3.04 3.87 -7.76
CA THR A 229 -2.50 3.82 -6.40
C THR A 229 -1.06 4.32 -6.38
N TYR A 230 -0.80 5.35 -5.58
CA TYR A 230 0.56 5.77 -5.22
C TYR A 230 0.90 5.27 -3.83
N THR A 231 2.07 4.69 -3.68
CA THR A 231 2.58 4.21 -2.39
C THR A 231 3.72 5.09 -1.92
N CYS A 232 3.59 5.57 -0.70
CA CYS A 232 4.59 6.41 -0.04
C CYS A 232 4.93 5.86 1.34
N HIS A 233 6.05 6.29 1.88
CA HIS A 233 6.47 5.94 3.24
C HIS A 233 6.67 7.23 4.05
N PRO A 234 6.12 7.36 5.26
CA PRO A 234 6.25 8.60 6.05
C PRO A 234 7.71 9.02 6.32
N PHE A 235 8.62 8.06 6.45
CA PHE A 235 10.05 8.36 6.67
C PHE A 235 10.77 8.79 5.39
N ILE A 236 10.20 8.52 4.22
CA ILE A 236 10.70 8.88 2.89
C ILE A 236 10.02 10.17 2.41
N SER A 237 8.74 10.12 2.13
CA SER A 237 7.97 11.25 1.56
C SER A 237 7.66 12.35 2.56
N GLY A 238 7.79 12.10 3.87
CA GLY A 238 7.69 13.12 4.91
C GLY A 238 8.87 14.12 4.97
N ARG A 239 9.91 13.97 4.14
CA ARG A 239 11.04 14.92 4.03
C ARG A 239 10.59 16.20 3.34
N GLY A 240 11.14 17.36 3.77
CA GLY A 240 10.67 18.67 3.36
C GLY A 240 10.50 18.87 1.85
N HIS A 241 11.54 18.57 1.06
CA HIS A 241 11.46 18.72 -0.40
C HIS A 241 10.45 17.77 -1.05
N ARG A 242 10.22 16.59 -0.47
CA ARG A 242 9.26 15.59 -1.00
C ARG A 242 7.82 15.92 -0.61
N ILE A 243 7.60 16.51 0.58
CA ILE A 243 6.30 17.09 0.93
C ILE A 243 5.88 18.15 -0.09
N MET A 244 6.81 19.03 -0.52
CA MET A 244 6.52 20.01 -1.57
C MET A 244 6.17 19.38 -2.92
N VAL A 245 6.80 18.26 -3.25
CA VAL A 245 6.44 17.46 -4.46
C VAL A 245 5.04 16.89 -4.33
N LEU A 246 4.73 16.21 -3.22
CA LEU A 246 3.39 15.68 -2.98
C LEU A 246 2.31 16.77 -3.03
N GLU A 247 2.59 17.93 -2.47
CA GLU A 247 1.67 19.06 -2.48
C GLU A 247 1.36 19.53 -3.91
N ARG A 248 2.38 19.74 -4.74
CA ARG A 248 2.19 20.14 -6.16
C ARG A 248 1.44 19.04 -6.93
N MET A 249 1.82 17.79 -6.72
CA MET A 249 1.13 16.66 -7.37
C MET A 249 -0.35 16.61 -6.99
N ILE A 250 -0.70 16.76 -5.72
CA ILE A 250 -2.10 16.80 -5.27
C ILE A 250 -2.86 17.94 -5.97
N GLN A 251 -2.28 19.14 -6.00
CA GLN A 251 -2.90 20.28 -6.66
C GLN A 251 -3.11 20.02 -8.16
N GLN A 252 -2.10 19.50 -8.84
CA GLN A 252 -2.16 19.23 -10.26
C GLN A 252 -3.20 18.16 -10.59
N LEU A 253 -3.17 17.03 -9.89
CA LEU A 253 -4.13 15.94 -10.09
C LEU A 253 -5.58 16.38 -9.82
N LYS A 254 -5.83 17.18 -8.77
CA LYS A 254 -7.16 17.77 -8.51
C LYS A 254 -7.60 18.68 -9.64
N ASN A 255 -6.72 19.56 -10.14
CA ASN A 255 -7.01 20.45 -11.25
C ASN A 255 -7.29 19.69 -12.55
N GLU A 256 -6.70 18.51 -12.72
CA GLU A 256 -6.93 17.63 -13.87
C GLU A 256 -8.11 16.66 -13.65
N GLY A 257 -8.87 16.79 -12.57
CA GLY A 257 -10.13 16.07 -12.34
C GLY A 257 -9.98 14.75 -11.58
N ALA A 258 -8.87 14.54 -10.87
CA ALA A 258 -8.72 13.40 -9.98
C ALA A 258 -9.67 13.48 -8.78
N VAL A 259 -10.23 12.33 -8.39
CA VAL A 259 -11.00 12.14 -7.16
C VAL A 259 -10.17 11.35 -6.18
N PHE A 260 -9.78 11.95 -5.06
CA PHE A 260 -9.03 11.24 -4.03
C PHE A 260 -9.96 10.43 -3.14
N MET A 261 -9.66 9.14 -2.99
CA MET A 261 -10.41 8.21 -2.13
C MET A 261 -9.44 7.37 -1.29
N ARG A 262 -9.92 6.88 -0.16
CA ARG A 262 -9.28 5.78 0.56
C ARG A 262 -9.42 4.50 -0.26
N VAL A 263 -8.52 3.54 -0.04
CA VAL A 263 -8.53 2.28 -0.80
C VAL A 263 -9.77 1.45 -0.50
N ASP A 264 -10.23 1.43 0.77
CA ASP A 264 -11.47 0.74 1.13
C ASP A 264 -12.71 1.30 0.42
N GLU A 265 -12.78 2.63 0.25
CA GLU A 265 -13.86 3.30 -0.50
C GLU A 265 -13.77 3.00 -2.01
N ALA A 266 -12.56 2.99 -2.57
CA ALA A 266 -12.33 2.66 -3.97
C ALA A 266 -12.62 1.18 -4.29
N ALA A 267 -12.31 0.26 -3.36
CA ALA A 267 -12.66 -1.14 -3.48
C ALA A 267 -14.19 -1.37 -3.44
N ASP A 268 -14.92 -0.63 -2.58
CA ASP A 268 -16.38 -0.66 -2.56
C ASP A 268 -16.99 -0.06 -3.84
N GLU A 269 -16.37 0.98 -4.40
CA GLU A 269 -16.77 1.55 -5.71
C GLU A 269 -16.57 0.55 -6.84
N PHE A 270 -15.45 -0.18 -6.85
CA PHE A 270 -15.21 -1.25 -7.82
C PHE A 270 -16.29 -2.33 -7.74
N ARG A 271 -16.60 -2.86 -6.53
CA ARG A 271 -17.65 -3.88 -6.35
C ARG A 271 -19.01 -3.42 -6.84
N ARG A 272 -19.36 -2.14 -6.66
CA ARG A 272 -20.64 -1.60 -7.15
C ARG A 272 -20.70 -1.52 -8.68
N ARG A 273 -19.54 -1.31 -9.34
CA ARG A 273 -19.44 -1.22 -10.80
C ARG A 273 -19.31 -2.57 -11.47
N GLN A 274 -18.65 -3.49 -10.81
CA GLN A 274 -18.38 -4.82 -11.33
C GLN A 274 -18.64 -5.87 -10.24
N PRO A 275 -19.90 -6.25 -10.03
CA PRO A 275 -20.24 -7.37 -9.16
C PRO A 275 -19.53 -8.65 -9.61
N GLN A 276 -19.17 -9.52 -8.64
CA GLN A 276 -18.38 -10.72 -8.87
C GLN A 276 -19.06 -11.76 -9.80
N ASP A 277 -20.36 -11.72 -9.92
CA ASP A 277 -21.16 -12.58 -10.81
C ASP A 277 -21.10 -12.19 -12.30
N GLN A 278 -20.46 -11.07 -12.62
CA GLN A 278 -20.26 -10.62 -13.99
C GLN A 278 -18.84 -10.94 -14.46
N PRO A 279 -18.66 -11.41 -15.72
CA PRO A 279 -17.32 -11.69 -16.25
C PRO A 279 -16.43 -10.44 -16.19
N GLN A 280 -15.22 -10.61 -15.65
CA GLN A 280 -14.23 -9.53 -15.69
C GLN A 280 -13.72 -9.40 -17.13
N PHE A 281 -13.96 -8.26 -17.73
CA PHE A 281 -13.30 -7.90 -18.96
C PHE A 281 -11.90 -7.32 -18.64
N PHE A 282 -10.89 -8.17 -18.67
CA PHE A 282 -9.61 -7.69 -19.15
C PHE A 282 -9.76 -7.56 -20.67
N PRO A 283 -9.70 -6.37 -21.26
CA PRO A 283 -9.64 -6.26 -22.70
C PRO A 283 -8.27 -6.81 -23.13
N LEU A 284 -8.23 -8.12 -23.38
CA LEU A 284 -7.18 -8.72 -24.19
C LEU A 284 -7.55 -8.38 -25.64
N ASN A 285 -7.10 -7.23 -26.10
CA ASN A 285 -7.05 -6.90 -27.52
C ASN A 285 -5.65 -7.18 -28.06
#